data_4b43f6132437138754e2012818a66b63
#
_entry.id   4b43f6132437138754e2012818a66b63
#
_cell.length_a   1.000
_cell.length_b   1.000
_cell.length_c   1.000
_cell.angle_alpha   90.00
_cell.angle_beta   90.00
_cell.angle_gamma   90.00
#
_symmetry.space_group_name_H-M   'P 1'
#
loop_
_entity.id
_entity.type
_entity.pdbx_description
1 polymer ?
#
loop_
_entity_poly.entity_id
_entity_poly.type
_entity_poly.pdbx_seq_one_letter_code
_entity_poly.pdbx_strand_id
1 'polypeptide(L)'
;MAPKQPNILILWGDDIGIWNISHFSRGMMGYRTPNIDRVANEGVTFTDYYGQQSCTAGRAAFITGQNPLRTGLTKVGMPGATVGLQAEDPTIAEMLKSVGYATGQFGKNHLGDRNEYLPTVHGFDDFFGNLYHLNAEEEPELPDYPKDPAFKAKFGPRGVLRCKATPTENPAPPDPSYGPWGKQTVEDTGPLTKKRMETIDEEITAAALDWMEKHAKADKPFFLWYNSTAMHFRTHVAAKNIGKSGQDPYSDRMVVHDEQIGMMLDKLDELGIADNTLVMYSTDNGPENDTWPDGANTPFRSQKDTNWEGAWRVPSFIRWPGKIKAGSVLNGIVSHQDMLPTLLAAAGEPDIKQKLLNGYKAGDKTFNVCIDGINVLPYITGEVKESPRDYFFYVSDDGDIMAVRTGDWKLVFEEQRAHRMNVWAEPMVKLRVPHMFSLRRDPFERADFNSNTYWDWVVDHIPLLYQCQALVASQIENFVKYPPRQKAASFNLDAVMRSLGPAQAAAQAAGSKPPPTKEHPEAA
;
A
#
# COMPACT_ATOMS: atom_id res chain seq x y z
N MET A 1 9.87 -17.11 33.05
CA MET A 1 10.60 -16.65 31.85
C MET A 1 9.74 -15.59 31.19
N ALA A 2 10.33 -14.50 30.70
CA ALA A 2 9.59 -13.56 29.86
C ALA A 2 9.01 -14.33 28.64
N PRO A 3 7.79 -14.01 28.17
CA PRO A 3 7.24 -14.65 26.99
C PRO A 3 8.19 -14.43 25.80
N LYS A 4 8.40 -15.48 25.00
CA LYS A 4 9.25 -15.39 23.80
C LYS A 4 8.58 -14.43 22.82
N GLN A 5 9.34 -13.48 22.27
CA GLN A 5 8.85 -12.58 21.22
C GLN A 5 8.35 -13.39 20.01
N PRO A 6 7.18 -13.08 19.44
CA PRO A 6 6.66 -13.81 18.29
C PRO A 6 7.46 -13.50 17.02
N ASN A 7 7.53 -14.43 16.10
CA ASN A 7 7.86 -14.11 14.72
C ASN A 7 6.67 -13.35 14.09
N ILE A 8 6.95 -12.51 13.10
CA ILE A 8 5.96 -11.74 12.37
C ILE A 8 6.14 -12.01 10.88
N LEU A 9 5.13 -12.62 10.27
CA LEU A 9 5.09 -12.93 8.84
C LEU A 9 3.94 -12.19 8.19
N ILE A 10 4.26 -11.26 7.30
CA ILE A 10 3.30 -10.50 6.51
C ILE A 10 3.31 -11.02 5.08
N LEU A 11 2.16 -11.46 4.59
CA LEU A 11 1.95 -12.06 3.28
C LEU A 11 1.05 -11.14 2.46
N TRP A 12 1.59 -10.56 1.40
CA TRP A 12 0.87 -9.63 0.55
C TRP A 12 0.84 -10.08 -0.91
N GLY A 13 -0.28 -9.81 -1.56
CA GLY A 13 -0.36 -9.68 -3.01
C GLY A 13 -0.42 -8.22 -3.43
N ASP A 14 -0.57 -7.97 -4.71
CA ASP A 14 -0.66 -6.66 -5.35
C ASP A 14 -2.02 -6.53 -6.05
N ASP A 15 -2.80 -5.48 -5.77
CA ASP A 15 -4.12 -5.23 -6.38
C ASP A 15 -5.16 -6.35 -6.16
N ILE A 16 -5.13 -7.10 -5.08
CA ILE A 16 -6.06 -8.21 -4.85
C ILE A 16 -7.40 -7.69 -4.30
N GLY A 17 -8.48 -7.99 -4.99
CA GLY A 17 -9.83 -7.66 -4.54
C GLY A 17 -10.39 -8.67 -3.52
N ILE A 18 -11.34 -8.24 -2.71
CA ILE A 18 -12.02 -9.09 -1.71
C ILE A 18 -12.65 -10.33 -2.36
N TRP A 19 -13.27 -10.20 -3.54
CA TRP A 19 -13.88 -11.33 -4.24
C TRP A 19 -12.88 -12.36 -4.78
N ASN A 20 -11.61 -11.98 -4.98
CA ASN A 20 -10.58 -12.91 -5.42
C ASN A 20 -10.20 -13.95 -4.35
N ILE A 21 -10.59 -13.71 -3.10
CA ILE A 21 -10.33 -14.63 -1.98
C ILE A 21 -11.56 -15.49 -1.71
N SER A 22 -11.41 -16.82 -1.78
CA SER A 22 -12.55 -17.73 -1.64
C SER A 22 -13.18 -17.73 -0.25
N HIS A 23 -12.50 -17.27 0.78
CA HIS A 23 -13.10 -17.03 2.10
C HIS A 23 -14.28 -16.06 2.03
N PHE A 24 -14.18 -14.99 1.23
CA PHE A 24 -15.26 -14.02 1.02
C PHE A 24 -16.21 -14.44 -0.10
N SER A 25 -15.70 -14.82 -1.27
CA SER A 25 -16.51 -15.12 -2.45
C SER A 25 -17.17 -16.52 -2.43
N ARG A 26 -16.76 -17.38 -1.50
CA ARG A 26 -17.24 -18.77 -1.39
C ARG A 26 -17.06 -19.59 -2.68
N GLY A 27 -16.11 -19.19 -3.55
CA GLY A 27 -15.85 -19.81 -4.82
C GLY A 27 -16.70 -19.29 -5.98
N MET A 28 -17.42 -18.18 -5.80
CA MET A 28 -18.19 -17.52 -6.87
C MET A 28 -17.31 -17.13 -8.05
N MET A 29 -16.02 -16.85 -7.81
CA MET A 29 -15.04 -16.53 -8.86
C MET A 29 -14.58 -17.75 -9.69
N GLY A 30 -15.12 -18.96 -9.41
CA GLY A 30 -14.84 -20.17 -10.16
C GLY A 30 -13.56 -20.91 -9.73
N TYR A 31 -12.75 -20.36 -8.87
CA TYR A 31 -11.57 -20.99 -8.26
C TYR A 31 -11.59 -20.84 -6.72
N ARG A 32 -10.60 -21.42 -6.06
CA ARG A 32 -10.45 -21.39 -4.60
C ARG A 32 -9.05 -20.97 -4.19
N THR A 33 -8.95 -20.37 -3.00
CA THR A 33 -7.71 -19.93 -2.35
C THR A 33 -7.58 -20.57 -0.96
N PRO A 34 -7.46 -21.92 -0.87
CA PRO A 34 -7.56 -22.64 0.39
C PRO A 34 -6.46 -22.27 1.41
N ASN A 35 -5.28 -21.86 0.94
CA ASN A 35 -4.17 -21.50 1.80
C ASN A 35 -4.35 -20.10 2.42
N ILE A 36 -4.83 -19.14 1.64
CA ILE A 36 -5.24 -17.82 2.15
C ILE A 36 -6.44 -17.98 3.10
N ASP A 37 -7.44 -18.80 2.72
CA ASP A 37 -8.60 -19.13 3.55
C ASP A 37 -8.18 -19.76 4.90
N ARG A 38 -7.05 -20.51 4.93
CA ARG A 38 -6.48 -21.08 6.15
C ARG A 38 -6.11 -19.97 7.16
N VAL A 39 -5.47 -18.88 6.71
CA VAL A 39 -5.13 -17.74 7.59
C VAL A 39 -6.40 -17.14 8.21
N ALA A 40 -7.46 -16.98 7.40
CA ALA A 40 -8.76 -16.48 7.85
C ALA A 40 -9.44 -17.42 8.85
N ASN A 41 -9.48 -18.72 8.55
CA ASN A 41 -10.18 -19.73 9.35
C ASN A 41 -9.47 -20.01 10.69
N GLU A 42 -8.15 -19.95 10.72
CA GLU A 42 -7.32 -20.15 11.92
C GLU A 42 -7.06 -18.84 12.69
N GLY A 43 -7.54 -17.71 12.18
CA GLY A 43 -7.35 -16.37 12.73
C GLY A 43 -8.63 -15.54 12.76
N VAL A 44 -8.47 -14.25 12.54
CA VAL A 44 -9.54 -13.25 12.48
C VAL A 44 -9.69 -12.70 11.06
N THR A 45 -10.94 -12.53 10.64
CA THR A 45 -11.33 -11.86 9.39
C THR A 45 -11.79 -10.44 9.70
N PHE A 46 -11.28 -9.45 8.95
CA PHE A 46 -11.76 -8.08 9.03
C PHE A 46 -12.71 -7.79 7.88
N THR A 47 -13.85 -7.16 8.19
CA THR A 47 -14.81 -6.69 7.17
C THR A 47 -14.58 -5.23 6.77
N ASP A 48 -13.96 -4.47 7.65
CA ASP A 48 -13.72 -3.03 7.53
C ASP A 48 -12.22 -2.71 7.67
N TYR A 49 -11.39 -3.40 6.87
CA TYR A 49 -9.96 -3.15 6.80
C TYR A 49 -9.62 -2.28 5.59
N TYR A 50 -8.88 -1.20 5.83
CA TYR A 50 -8.58 -0.18 4.84
C TYR A 50 -7.11 -0.19 4.40
N GLY A 51 -6.89 -0.37 3.11
CA GLY A 51 -5.63 -0.05 2.44
C GLY A 51 -5.51 1.45 2.14
N GLN A 52 -4.92 1.76 1.00
CA GLN A 52 -4.91 3.11 0.43
C GLN A 52 -5.38 3.05 -1.03
N GLN A 53 -5.47 4.21 -1.70
CA GLN A 53 -5.99 4.28 -3.06
C GLN A 53 -5.11 3.60 -4.12
N SER A 54 -3.79 3.43 -3.85
CA SER A 54 -2.84 2.83 -4.80
C SER A 54 -1.64 2.18 -4.11
N CYS A 55 -0.81 1.44 -4.88
CA CYS A 55 0.26 0.58 -4.35
C CYS A 55 1.28 1.34 -3.50
N THR A 56 1.87 2.41 -4.01
CA THR A 56 2.87 3.20 -3.28
C THR A 56 2.30 3.74 -1.97
N ALA A 57 1.08 4.28 -2.02
CA ALA A 57 0.40 4.82 -0.85
C ALA A 57 0.08 3.73 0.19
N GLY A 58 -0.43 2.57 -0.25
CA GLY A 58 -0.74 1.44 0.63
C GLY A 58 0.49 0.89 1.33
N ARG A 59 1.57 0.69 0.57
CA ARG A 59 2.85 0.19 1.11
C ARG A 59 3.50 1.19 2.06
N ALA A 60 3.47 2.49 1.73
CA ALA A 60 3.96 3.56 2.61
C ALA A 60 3.17 3.62 3.92
N ALA A 61 1.83 3.61 3.86
CA ALA A 61 0.96 3.65 5.04
C ALA A 61 1.21 2.46 5.98
N PHE A 62 1.37 1.26 5.41
CA PHE A 62 1.64 0.05 6.18
C PHE A 62 3.00 0.11 6.88
N ILE A 63 4.06 0.36 6.11
CA ILE A 63 5.42 0.22 6.65
C ILE A 63 5.80 1.35 7.61
N THR A 64 5.19 2.56 7.45
CA THR A 64 5.53 3.74 8.27
C THR A 64 4.53 4.05 9.37
N GLY A 65 3.33 3.47 9.35
CA GLY A 65 2.24 3.84 10.27
C GLY A 65 1.71 5.25 10.07
N GLN A 66 2.03 5.90 8.95
CA GLN A 66 1.66 7.28 8.64
C GLN A 66 0.62 7.35 7.51
N ASN A 67 -0.20 8.40 7.53
CA ASN A 67 -0.99 8.76 6.37
C ASN A 67 -0.04 9.13 5.20
N PRO A 68 -0.29 8.65 3.96
CA PRO A 68 0.57 8.94 2.81
C PRO A 68 0.80 10.43 2.54
N LEU A 69 -0.09 11.32 2.99
CA LEU A 69 0.16 12.77 2.95
C LEU A 69 1.42 13.18 3.71
N ARG A 70 1.75 12.51 4.84
CA ARG A 70 2.95 12.86 5.63
C ARG A 70 4.22 12.48 4.91
N THR A 71 4.23 11.30 4.32
CA THR A 71 5.39 10.80 3.57
C THR A 71 5.51 11.42 2.18
N GLY A 72 4.44 12.03 1.63
CA GLY A 72 4.36 12.49 0.24
C GLY A 72 4.27 11.35 -0.78
N LEU A 73 4.07 10.11 -0.33
CA LEU A 73 3.98 8.91 -1.16
C LEU A 73 2.52 8.58 -1.50
N THR A 74 1.78 9.57 -1.98
CA THR A 74 0.37 9.40 -2.36
C THR A 74 0.20 8.87 -3.78
N LYS A 75 1.14 9.16 -4.69
CA LYS A 75 1.08 8.80 -6.11
C LYS A 75 1.96 7.60 -6.43
N VAL A 76 1.52 6.80 -7.39
CA VAL A 76 2.27 5.62 -7.89
C VAL A 76 3.68 6.03 -8.32
N GLY A 77 4.69 5.35 -7.78
CA GLY A 77 6.10 5.58 -8.11
C GLY A 77 6.43 5.06 -9.51
N MET A 78 7.10 5.88 -10.32
CA MET A 78 7.55 5.55 -11.67
C MET A 78 9.08 5.47 -11.71
N PRO A 79 9.66 4.71 -12.66
CA PRO A 79 11.11 4.69 -12.86
C PRO A 79 11.68 6.09 -13.05
N GLY A 80 12.81 6.39 -12.38
CA GLY A 80 13.47 7.69 -12.44
C GLY A 80 12.80 8.81 -11.63
N ALA A 81 11.74 8.53 -10.88
CA ALA A 81 11.14 9.50 -9.97
C ALA A 81 12.10 9.86 -8.83
N THR A 82 12.09 11.14 -8.42
CA THR A 82 12.93 11.62 -7.31
C THR A 82 12.25 11.51 -5.95
N VAL A 83 11.00 11.07 -5.92
CA VAL A 83 10.19 10.91 -4.71
C VAL A 83 10.31 9.46 -4.24
N GLY A 84 10.57 9.27 -2.95
CA GLY A 84 10.68 7.97 -2.31
C GLY A 84 10.65 8.07 -0.80
N LEU A 85 10.78 6.93 -0.11
CA LEU A 85 10.76 6.85 1.35
C LEU A 85 11.94 7.63 1.94
N GLN A 86 11.65 8.61 2.81
CA GLN A 86 12.66 9.49 3.39
C GLN A 86 13.27 8.86 4.66
N ALA A 87 14.53 9.23 4.94
CA ALA A 87 15.28 8.69 6.08
C ALA A 87 14.64 9.02 7.46
N GLU A 88 13.84 10.07 7.51
CA GLU A 88 13.10 10.52 8.70
C GLU A 88 11.80 9.74 8.95
N ASP A 89 11.30 9.02 7.95
CA ASP A 89 10.10 8.21 8.11
C ASP A 89 10.44 6.89 8.81
N PRO A 90 9.84 6.61 9.99
CA PRO A 90 10.08 5.36 10.68
C PRO A 90 9.48 4.20 9.91
N THR A 91 10.11 3.03 9.95
CA THR A 91 9.53 1.80 9.39
C THR A 91 9.31 0.75 10.47
N ILE A 92 8.35 -0.15 10.24
CA ILE A 92 8.16 -1.35 11.08
C ILE A 92 9.50 -2.10 11.21
N ALA A 93 10.27 -2.19 10.13
CA ALA A 93 11.56 -2.90 10.12
C ALA A 93 12.59 -2.24 11.04
N GLU A 94 12.77 -0.90 10.98
CA GLU A 94 13.68 -0.18 11.89
C GLU A 94 13.27 -0.34 13.34
N MET A 95 11.95 -0.22 13.62
CA MET A 95 11.44 -0.34 14.98
C MET A 95 11.61 -1.75 15.54
N LEU A 96 11.24 -2.79 14.78
CA LEU A 96 11.41 -4.18 15.20
C LEU A 96 12.89 -4.58 15.32
N LYS A 97 13.74 -4.10 14.41
CA LYS A 97 15.20 -4.32 14.50
C LYS A 97 15.79 -3.74 15.78
N SER A 98 15.31 -2.58 16.24
CA SER A 98 15.77 -1.95 17.48
C SER A 98 15.43 -2.76 18.74
N VAL A 99 14.47 -3.68 18.66
CA VAL A 99 14.07 -4.59 19.74
C VAL A 99 14.51 -6.04 19.49
N GLY A 100 15.46 -6.26 18.56
CA GLY A 100 16.18 -7.52 18.40
C GLY A 100 15.72 -8.43 17.26
N TYR A 101 14.77 -8.02 16.43
CA TYR A 101 14.32 -8.82 15.28
C TYR A 101 15.36 -8.85 14.15
N ALA A 102 15.42 -9.98 13.44
CA ALA A 102 15.92 -10.02 12.08
C ALA A 102 14.82 -9.53 11.13
N THR A 103 15.18 -8.83 10.05
CA THR A 103 14.22 -8.16 9.18
C THR A 103 14.49 -8.45 7.71
N GLY A 104 13.52 -8.99 6.99
CA GLY A 104 13.62 -9.31 5.56
C GLY A 104 12.41 -8.85 4.77
N GLN A 105 12.66 -8.33 3.57
CA GLN A 105 11.62 -8.03 2.60
C GLN A 105 11.89 -8.76 1.29
N PHE A 106 10.88 -9.46 0.79
CA PHE A 106 10.99 -10.27 -0.42
C PHE A 106 9.83 -9.97 -1.36
N GLY A 107 10.14 -9.49 -2.57
CA GLY A 107 9.19 -9.10 -3.60
C GLY A 107 9.09 -7.60 -3.84
N LYS A 108 7.93 -7.12 -4.32
CA LYS A 108 7.71 -5.73 -4.71
C LYS A 108 7.87 -4.76 -3.53
N ASN A 109 8.72 -3.72 -3.69
CA ASN A 109 8.87 -2.63 -2.70
C ASN A 109 7.99 -1.41 -3.00
N HIS A 110 8.17 -0.77 -4.14
CA HIS A 110 7.41 0.36 -4.67
C HIS A 110 7.42 1.65 -3.84
N LEU A 111 8.53 1.91 -3.13
CA LEU A 111 8.72 3.10 -2.28
C LEU A 111 9.87 4.00 -2.75
N GLY A 112 10.16 3.97 -4.05
CA GLY A 112 11.24 4.70 -4.70
C GLY A 112 12.39 3.80 -5.17
N ASP A 113 13.17 4.29 -6.13
CA ASP A 113 14.20 3.51 -6.82
C ASP A 113 15.64 3.98 -6.58
N ARG A 114 15.84 5.14 -5.95
CA ARG A 114 17.18 5.59 -5.56
C ARG A 114 17.73 4.74 -4.44
N ASN A 115 19.05 4.65 -4.36
CA ASN A 115 19.73 3.84 -3.35
C ASN A 115 19.32 4.23 -1.91
N GLU A 116 19.05 5.52 -1.68
CA GLU A 116 18.61 6.07 -0.41
C GLU A 116 17.17 5.67 -0.01
N TYR A 117 16.39 5.09 -0.93
CA TYR A 117 15.00 4.65 -0.70
C TYR A 117 14.86 3.12 -0.59
N LEU A 118 15.96 2.38 -0.78
CA LEU A 118 15.91 0.92 -0.75
C LEU A 118 15.63 0.37 0.66
N PRO A 119 14.98 -0.79 0.77
CA PRO A 119 14.60 -1.37 2.06
C PRO A 119 15.75 -1.52 3.06
N THR A 120 16.95 -1.84 2.58
CA THR A 120 18.10 -2.11 3.44
C THR A 120 18.72 -0.89 4.12
N VAL A 121 18.40 0.33 3.70
CA VAL A 121 18.72 1.57 4.42
C VAL A 121 17.54 2.08 5.29
N HIS A 122 16.40 1.36 5.22
CA HIS A 122 15.19 1.59 5.99
C HIS A 122 14.84 0.42 6.94
N GLY A 123 15.89 -0.23 7.49
CA GLY A 123 15.77 -1.19 8.58
C GLY A 123 15.73 -2.66 8.18
N PHE A 124 15.56 -3.02 6.92
CA PHE A 124 15.65 -4.43 6.52
C PHE A 124 17.11 -4.90 6.46
N ASP A 125 17.37 -6.12 6.96
CA ASP A 125 18.68 -6.75 6.86
C ASP A 125 18.94 -7.26 5.44
N ASP A 126 17.90 -7.85 4.82
CA ASP A 126 17.95 -8.44 3.49
C ASP A 126 16.73 -7.97 2.66
N PHE A 127 16.97 -7.72 1.37
CA PHE A 127 15.93 -7.46 0.37
C PHE A 127 16.23 -8.25 -0.91
N PHE A 128 15.19 -8.87 -1.49
CA PHE A 128 15.24 -9.44 -2.84
C PHE A 128 13.91 -9.20 -3.54
N GLY A 129 13.91 -8.41 -4.62
CA GLY A 129 12.67 -8.11 -5.35
C GLY A 129 12.81 -6.96 -6.34
N ASN A 130 11.66 -6.54 -6.87
CA ASN A 130 11.50 -5.46 -7.82
C ASN A 130 10.99 -4.17 -7.15
N LEU A 131 11.13 -3.05 -7.86
CA LEU A 131 10.83 -1.73 -7.30
C LEU A 131 9.55 -1.09 -7.85
N TYR A 132 8.93 -1.67 -8.88
CA TYR A 132 7.77 -1.09 -9.58
C TYR A 132 6.67 -2.12 -9.80
N HIS A 133 5.56 -1.68 -10.40
CA HIS A 133 4.50 -2.54 -10.92
C HIS A 133 4.90 -3.22 -12.24
N LEU A 134 4.25 -4.31 -12.58
CA LEU A 134 4.64 -5.18 -13.71
C LEU A 134 4.62 -4.46 -15.05
N ASN A 135 3.64 -3.59 -15.33
CA ASN A 135 3.59 -2.88 -16.60
C ASN A 135 4.78 -1.91 -16.80
N ALA A 136 5.30 -1.26 -15.75
CA ALA A 136 6.51 -0.44 -15.86
C ALA A 136 7.76 -1.30 -16.10
N GLU A 137 7.82 -2.47 -15.48
CA GLU A 137 8.95 -3.39 -15.67
C GLU A 137 9.03 -3.95 -17.10
N GLU A 138 7.88 -4.17 -17.77
CA GLU A 138 7.87 -4.69 -19.14
C GLU A 138 7.99 -3.64 -20.25
N GLU A 139 7.86 -2.35 -19.95
CA GLU A 139 7.92 -1.25 -20.92
C GLU A 139 9.15 -1.32 -21.85
N PRO A 140 10.38 -1.66 -21.38
CA PRO A 140 11.56 -1.77 -22.26
C PRO A 140 11.44 -2.79 -23.39
N GLU A 141 10.49 -3.73 -23.28
CA GLU A 141 10.22 -4.75 -24.30
C GLU A 141 9.17 -4.30 -25.34
N LEU A 142 8.56 -3.12 -25.16
CA LEU A 142 7.61 -2.58 -26.13
C LEU A 142 8.31 -2.09 -27.41
N PRO A 143 7.71 -2.26 -28.60
CA PRO A 143 8.33 -1.88 -29.87
C PRO A 143 8.68 -0.40 -29.98
N ASP A 144 7.89 0.47 -29.37
CA ASP A 144 7.98 1.92 -29.42
C ASP A 144 8.72 2.53 -28.21
N TYR A 145 9.22 1.69 -27.28
CA TYR A 145 10.04 2.17 -26.17
C TYR A 145 11.27 2.94 -26.70
N PRO A 146 11.63 4.12 -26.12
CA PRO A 146 12.75 4.92 -26.56
C PRO A 146 14.06 4.13 -26.61
N LYS A 147 14.74 4.17 -27.77
CA LYS A 147 15.97 3.39 -28.00
C LYS A 147 17.25 4.09 -27.54
N ASP A 148 17.15 5.35 -27.09
CA ASP A 148 18.28 6.12 -26.56
C ASP A 148 18.78 5.47 -25.25
N PRO A 149 20.04 5.03 -25.17
CA PRO A 149 20.62 4.49 -23.95
C PRO A 149 20.58 5.46 -22.76
N ALA A 150 20.69 6.77 -23.00
CA ALA A 150 20.62 7.78 -21.95
C ALA A 150 19.20 7.87 -21.35
N PHE A 151 18.17 7.73 -22.19
CA PHE A 151 16.79 7.61 -21.71
C PHE A 151 16.62 6.40 -20.80
N LYS A 152 17.08 5.23 -21.25
CA LYS A 152 16.97 3.99 -20.46
C LYS A 152 17.75 4.08 -19.15
N ALA A 153 18.94 4.66 -19.14
CA ALA A 153 19.74 4.82 -17.93
C ALA A 153 19.06 5.73 -16.89
N LYS A 154 18.25 6.69 -17.34
CA LYS A 154 17.59 7.67 -16.46
C LYS A 154 16.17 7.30 -16.05
N PHE A 155 15.40 6.70 -16.94
CA PHE A 155 13.97 6.46 -16.81
C PHE A 155 13.57 4.98 -16.99
N GLY A 156 14.50 4.11 -17.31
CA GLY A 156 14.23 2.67 -17.38
C GLY A 156 14.11 2.07 -15.99
N PRO A 157 13.27 1.03 -15.82
CA PRO A 157 13.19 0.34 -14.55
C PRO A 157 14.52 -0.33 -14.19
N ARG A 158 14.87 -0.31 -12.91
CA ARG A 158 15.97 -1.14 -12.38
C ARG A 158 15.56 -2.60 -12.49
N GLY A 159 16.54 -3.48 -12.56
CA GLY A 159 16.28 -4.93 -12.50
C GLY A 159 15.82 -5.38 -11.12
N VAL A 160 15.63 -6.69 -11.00
CA VAL A 160 15.39 -7.32 -9.70
C VAL A 160 16.63 -7.21 -8.84
N LEU A 161 16.50 -6.56 -7.69
CA LEU A 161 17.63 -6.26 -6.81
C LEU A 161 17.78 -7.28 -5.70
N ARG A 162 19.02 -7.58 -5.36
CA ARG A 162 19.41 -8.26 -4.13
C ARG A 162 20.25 -7.31 -3.28
N CYS A 163 19.71 -6.90 -2.14
CA CYS A 163 20.38 -5.96 -1.25
C CYS A 163 20.61 -6.56 0.13
N LYS A 164 21.70 -6.13 0.78
CA LYS A 164 22.01 -6.47 2.18
C LYS A 164 22.45 -5.23 2.93
N ALA A 165 21.91 -5.02 4.11
CA ALA A 165 22.39 -3.99 5.02
C ALA A 165 23.83 -4.28 5.48
N THR A 166 24.64 -3.24 5.61
CA THR A 166 26.03 -3.30 6.07
C THR A 166 26.24 -2.40 7.29
N PRO A 167 27.19 -2.74 8.19
CA PRO A 167 27.46 -1.90 9.36
C PRO A 167 28.12 -0.57 9.00
N THR A 168 28.77 -0.47 7.84
CA THR A 168 29.52 0.69 7.36
C THR A 168 29.00 1.16 6.01
N GLU A 169 29.24 2.43 5.68
CA GLU A 169 28.96 2.98 4.36
C GLU A 169 29.67 2.17 3.26
N ASN A 170 29.00 2.00 2.15
CA ASN A 170 29.59 1.40 0.96
C ASN A 170 30.60 2.37 0.34
N PRO A 171 31.89 1.98 0.19
CA PRO A 171 32.95 2.89 -0.26
C PRO A 171 32.93 3.16 -1.77
N ALA A 172 32.06 2.51 -2.54
CA ALA A 172 31.97 2.72 -3.99
C ALA A 172 31.50 4.15 -4.31
N PRO A 173 31.96 4.74 -5.43
CA PRO A 173 31.45 6.03 -5.91
C PRO A 173 29.92 5.99 -6.03
N PRO A 174 29.23 7.12 -5.78
CA PRO A 174 27.81 7.21 -5.98
C PRO A 174 27.38 6.75 -7.39
N ASP A 175 26.28 6.01 -7.46
CA ASP A 175 25.71 5.64 -8.75
C ASP A 175 25.21 6.90 -9.47
N PRO A 176 25.53 7.08 -10.77
CA PRO A 176 25.13 8.28 -11.52
C PRO A 176 23.63 8.49 -11.61
N SER A 177 22.84 7.42 -11.63
CA SER A 177 21.37 7.47 -11.74
C SER A 177 20.67 7.39 -10.39
N TYR A 178 21.21 6.57 -9.47
CA TYR A 178 20.54 6.20 -8.22
C TYR A 178 21.19 6.77 -6.96
N GLY A 179 22.26 7.54 -7.08
CA GLY A 179 22.87 8.28 -5.96
C GLY A 179 23.77 7.42 -5.05
N PRO A 180 24.08 7.93 -3.84
CA PRO A 180 24.97 7.25 -2.90
C PRO A 180 24.41 5.90 -2.43
N TRP A 181 25.30 4.94 -2.22
CA TRP A 181 24.90 3.58 -1.84
C TRP A 181 24.36 3.48 -0.41
N GLY A 182 24.88 4.25 0.51
CA GLY A 182 24.57 4.14 1.94
C GLY A 182 25.14 2.88 2.58
N LYS A 183 24.59 2.48 3.73
CA LYS A 183 25.00 1.29 4.49
C LYS A 183 24.41 0.00 3.92
N GLN A 184 24.71 -0.31 2.67
CA GLN A 184 24.19 -1.52 1.99
C GLN A 184 25.08 -1.97 0.84
N THR A 185 24.92 -3.23 0.45
CA THR A 185 25.32 -3.75 -0.85
C THR A 185 24.11 -3.91 -1.73
N VAL A 186 24.23 -3.61 -3.02
CA VAL A 186 23.17 -3.72 -4.01
C VAL A 186 23.71 -4.49 -5.22
N GLU A 187 23.05 -5.58 -5.56
CA GLU A 187 23.28 -6.39 -6.74
C GLU A 187 22.05 -6.31 -7.63
N ASP A 188 22.21 -5.85 -8.88
CA ASP A 188 21.18 -5.95 -9.90
C ASP A 188 21.28 -7.33 -10.56
N THR A 189 20.27 -8.20 -10.32
CA THR A 189 20.24 -9.58 -10.84
C THR A 189 19.67 -9.67 -12.25
N GLY A 190 19.46 -8.53 -12.91
CA GLY A 190 18.94 -8.40 -14.25
C GLY A 190 17.47 -7.98 -14.32
N PRO A 191 17.01 -7.59 -15.52
CA PRO A 191 15.69 -7.00 -15.72
C PRO A 191 14.56 -8.00 -15.41
N LEU A 192 13.43 -7.46 -14.96
CA LEU A 192 12.18 -8.22 -14.82
C LEU A 192 11.44 -8.19 -16.16
N THR A 193 11.92 -9.02 -17.10
CA THR A 193 11.30 -9.18 -18.43
C THR A 193 9.97 -9.94 -18.34
N LYS A 194 9.12 -9.84 -19.37
CA LYS A 194 7.90 -10.65 -19.50
C LYS A 194 8.15 -12.14 -19.24
N LYS A 195 9.27 -12.65 -19.76
CA LYS A 195 9.65 -14.07 -19.53
C LYS A 195 9.99 -14.35 -18.06
N ARG A 196 10.71 -13.46 -17.39
CA ARG A 196 11.05 -13.62 -15.96
C ARG A 196 9.82 -13.45 -15.07
N MET A 197 8.84 -12.62 -15.48
CA MET A 197 7.57 -12.45 -14.76
C MET A 197 6.79 -13.75 -14.60
N GLU A 198 6.94 -14.72 -15.52
CA GLU A 198 6.32 -16.03 -15.39
C GLU A 198 6.74 -16.79 -14.12
N THR A 199 7.95 -16.53 -13.60
CA THR A 199 8.56 -17.30 -12.48
C THR A 199 9.13 -16.45 -11.36
N ILE A 200 9.09 -15.13 -11.44
CA ILE A 200 9.72 -14.25 -10.44
C ILE A 200 9.22 -14.52 -9.01
N ASP A 201 7.91 -14.77 -8.83
CA ASP A 201 7.38 -15.04 -7.50
C ASP A 201 7.81 -16.44 -6.98
N GLU A 202 8.23 -17.36 -7.84
CA GLU A 202 8.91 -18.60 -7.42
C GLU A 202 10.31 -18.29 -6.87
N GLU A 203 11.08 -17.40 -7.56
CA GLU A 203 12.39 -16.94 -7.09
C GLU A 203 12.27 -16.24 -5.72
N ILE A 204 11.28 -15.34 -5.59
CA ILE A 204 10.99 -14.59 -4.37
C ILE A 204 10.58 -15.52 -3.23
N THR A 205 9.69 -16.49 -3.51
CA THR A 205 9.23 -17.46 -2.52
C THR A 205 10.38 -18.31 -2.00
N ALA A 206 11.21 -18.84 -2.91
CA ALA A 206 12.39 -19.65 -2.52
C ALA A 206 13.34 -18.86 -1.63
N ALA A 207 13.67 -17.61 -1.99
CA ALA A 207 14.55 -16.76 -1.20
C ALA A 207 13.95 -16.44 0.19
N ALA A 208 12.64 -16.21 0.27
CA ALA A 208 11.93 -15.95 1.52
C ALA A 208 11.92 -17.18 2.45
N LEU A 209 11.69 -18.37 1.89
CA LEU A 209 11.72 -19.65 2.64
C LEU A 209 13.09 -19.93 3.21
N ASP A 210 14.16 -19.80 2.40
CA ASP A 210 15.55 -19.98 2.85
C ASP A 210 15.91 -18.99 3.97
N TRP A 211 15.48 -17.74 3.82
CA TRP A 211 15.72 -16.71 4.81
C TRP A 211 14.99 -17.01 6.13
N MET A 212 13.72 -17.42 6.07
CA MET A 212 12.91 -17.80 7.23
C MET A 212 13.54 -18.99 7.98
N GLU A 213 13.93 -20.02 7.25
CA GLU A 213 14.59 -21.22 7.83
C GLU A 213 15.89 -20.85 8.55
N LYS A 214 16.73 -20.00 7.94
CA LYS A 214 17.98 -19.51 8.53
C LYS A 214 17.76 -18.87 9.89
N HIS A 215 16.77 -17.96 9.99
CA HIS A 215 16.54 -17.22 11.23
C HIS A 215 15.80 -18.04 12.28
N ALA A 216 14.90 -18.93 11.88
CA ALA A 216 14.27 -19.89 12.79
C ALA A 216 15.30 -20.83 13.44
N LYS A 217 16.25 -21.38 12.65
CA LYS A 217 17.34 -22.21 13.18
C LYS A 217 18.29 -21.45 14.11
N ALA A 218 18.43 -20.13 13.94
CA ALA A 218 19.23 -19.29 14.81
C ALA A 218 18.48 -18.87 16.10
N ASP A 219 17.26 -19.32 16.29
CA ASP A 219 16.35 -18.96 17.40
C ASP A 219 16.18 -17.44 17.57
N LYS A 220 16.22 -16.69 16.45
CA LYS A 220 16.10 -15.24 16.40
C LYS A 220 14.70 -14.86 15.93
N PRO A 221 13.94 -14.02 16.66
CA PRO A 221 12.65 -13.55 16.18
C PRO A 221 12.84 -12.77 14.89
N PHE A 222 11.91 -12.91 13.95
CA PHE A 222 12.01 -12.27 12.65
C PHE A 222 10.73 -11.51 12.27
N PHE A 223 10.92 -10.47 11.48
CA PHE A 223 9.91 -9.79 10.69
C PHE A 223 10.20 -10.04 9.21
N LEU A 224 9.31 -10.76 8.56
CA LEU A 224 9.38 -11.04 7.13
C LEU A 224 8.17 -10.43 6.43
N TRP A 225 8.44 -9.52 5.47
CA TRP A 225 7.42 -8.95 4.60
C TRP A 225 7.55 -9.56 3.20
N TYR A 226 6.69 -10.52 2.90
CA TYR A 226 6.59 -11.18 1.60
C TYR A 226 5.57 -10.45 0.73
N ASN A 227 6.03 -9.90 -0.38
CA ASN A 227 5.28 -9.08 -1.32
C ASN A 227 5.31 -9.71 -2.71
N SER A 228 4.39 -10.63 -3.01
CA SER A 228 4.24 -11.17 -4.37
C SER A 228 4.05 -10.04 -5.38
N THR A 229 4.59 -10.18 -6.58
CA THR A 229 4.31 -9.28 -7.72
C THR A 229 2.91 -9.51 -8.29
N ALA A 230 2.34 -10.69 -8.06
CA ALA A 230 0.96 -11.00 -8.37
C ALA A 230 0.04 -10.23 -7.39
N MET A 231 -1.07 -9.64 -7.77
CA MET A 231 -1.86 -9.86 -9.01
C MET A 231 -1.98 -8.60 -9.85
N HIS A 232 -0.95 -7.78 -9.92
CA HIS A 232 -0.99 -6.60 -10.80
C HIS A 232 -1.24 -7.01 -12.25
N PHE A 233 -2.02 -6.24 -13.01
CA PHE A 233 -2.29 -6.51 -14.42
C PHE A 233 -1.00 -6.59 -15.25
N ARG A 234 -1.06 -7.05 -16.49
CA ARG A 234 0.03 -7.61 -17.30
C ARG A 234 0.51 -8.95 -16.74
N THR A 235 -0.48 -9.82 -16.49
CA THR A 235 -0.25 -11.15 -15.93
C THR A 235 0.47 -12.07 -16.91
N HIS A 236 1.62 -12.58 -16.47
CA HIS A 236 2.41 -13.58 -17.20
C HIS A 236 2.44 -14.88 -16.39
N VAL A 237 2.02 -15.98 -17.01
CA VAL A 237 1.87 -17.28 -16.36
C VAL A 237 2.79 -18.31 -17.01
N ALA A 238 3.59 -19.00 -16.21
CA ALA A 238 4.42 -20.11 -16.71
C ALA A 238 3.57 -21.21 -17.34
N ALA A 239 4.05 -21.81 -18.43
CA ALA A 239 3.31 -22.83 -19.18
C ALA A 239 2.77 -23.98 -18.32
N LYS A 240 3.50 -24.39 -17.27
CA LYS A 240 3.09 -25.42 -16.30
C LYS A 240 1.86 -25.06 -15.46
N ASN A 241 1.51 -23.76 -15.39
CA ASN A 241 0.44 -23.25 -14.56
C ASN A 241 -0.81 -22.85 -15.36
N ILE A 242 -0.72 -22.80 -16.69
CA ILE A 242 -1.86 -22.49 -17.57
C ILE A 242 -2.95 -23.54 -17.39
N GLY A 243 -4.18 -23.08 -17.20
CA GLY A 243 -5.37 -23.91 -17.02
C GLY A 243 -5.63 -24.41 -15.59
N LYS A 244 -4.83 -24.01 -14.59
CA LYS A 244 -5.04 -24.39 -13.18
C LYS A 244 -6.40 -23.97 -12.63
N SER A 245 -6.88 -22.81 -13.00
CA SER A 245 -8.20 -22.29 -12.59
C SER A 245 -9.34 -22.81 -13.48
N GLY A 246 -9.02 -23.29 -14.67
CA GLY A 246 -9.99 -23.62 -15.72
C GLY A 246 -10.61 -22.40 -16.40
N GLN A 247 -10.02 -21.20 -16.24
CA GLN A 247 -10.54 -19.93 -16.76
C GLN A 247 -9.49 -19.21 -17.64
N ASP A 248 -8.78 -18.25 -17.08
CA ASP A 248 -7.88 -17.31 -17.74
C ASP A 248 -6.54 -17.19 -17.02
N PRO A 249 -5.52 -16.56 -17.62
CA PRO A 249 -4.20 -16.41 -16.99
C PRO A 249 -4.21 -15.68 -15.65
N TYR A 250 -5.08 -14.68 -15.45
CA TYR A 250 -5.20 -13.97 -14.19
C TYR A 250 -5.67 -14.91 -13.07
N SER A 251 -6.72 -15.68 -13.32
CA SER A 251 -7.26 -16.66 -12.38
C SER A 251 -6.27 -17.80 -12.10
N ASP A 252 -5.53 -18.27 -13.13
CA ASP A 252 -4.44 -19.24 -12.95
C ASP A 252 -3.35 -18.69 -12.03
N ARG A 253 -2.97 -17.44 -12.22
CA ARG A 253 -1.95 -16.77 -11.40
C ARG A 253 -2.42 -16.59 -9.95
N MET A 254 -3.71 -16.33 -9.74
CA MET A 254 -4.27 -16.24 -8.39
C MET A 254 -4.20 -17.60 -7.64
N VAL A 255 -4.45 -18.70 -8.33
CA VAL A 255 -4.27 -20.05 -7.77
C VAL A 255 -2.79 -20.31 -7.41
N VAL A 256 -1.86 -19.90 -8.28
CA VAL A 256 -0.42 -20.03 -8.02
C VAL A 256 0.01 -19.16 -6.83
N HIS A 257 -0.54 -17.95 -6.72
CA HIS A 257 -0.28 -17.09 -5.56
C HIS A 257 -0.74 -17.76 -4.26
N ASP A 258 -1.94 -18.34 -4.24
CA ASP A 258 -2.43 -19.09 -3.09
C ASP A 258 -1.53 -20.29 -2.72
N GLU A 259 -1.02 -21.03 -3.72
CA GLU A 259 -0.07 -22.11 -3.48
C GLU A 259 1.22 -21.60 -2.84
N GLN A 260 1.74 -20.45 -3.26
CA GLN A 260 2.93 -19.82 -2.67
C GLN A 260 2.69 -19.38 -1.22
N ILE A 261 1.49 -18.86 -0.91
CA ILE A 261 1.09 -18.60 0.48
C ILE A 261 1.08 -19.90 1.29
N GLY A 262 0.57 -21.00 0.70
CA GLY A 262 0.62 -22.33 1.31
C GLY A 262 2.04 -22.76 1.67
N MET A 263 3.00 -22.61 0.75
CA MET A 263 4.40 -22.94 1.00
C MET A 263 4.98 -22.15 2.19
N MET A 264 4.62 -20.88 2.35
CA MET A 264 5.05 -20.06 3.50
C MET A 264 4.46 -20.57 4.83
N LEU A 265 3.19 -20.95 4.83
CA LEU A 265 2.51 -21.49 6.03
C LEU A 265 3.05 -22.87 6.40
N ASP A 266 3.23 -23.75 5.43
CA ASP A 266 3.76 -25.10 5.63
C ASP A 266 5.20 -25.07 6.18
N LYS A 267 6.00 -24.09 5.75
CA LYS A 267 7.35 -23.88 6.30
C LYS A 267 7.32 -23.51 7.79
N LEU A 268 6.33 -22.74 8.25
CA LEU A 268 6.18 -22.47 9.70
C LEU A 268 5.88 -23.73 10.49
N ASP A 269 5.05 -24.63 9.93
CA ASP A 269 4.72 -25.92 10.54
C ASP A 269 5.93 -26.86 10.55
N GLU A 270 6.65 -26.97 9.41
CA GLU A 270 7.88 -27.76 9.28
C GLU A 270 8.96 -27.34 10.30
N LEU A 271 9.10 -26.04 10.53
CA LEU A 271 10.06 -25.49 11.48
C LEU A 271 9.55 -25.53 12.94
N GLY A 272 8.32 -25.92 13.19
CA GLY A 272 7.71 -25.97 14.52
C GLY A 272 7.55 -24.60 15.20
N ILE A 273 7.41 -23.52 14.40
CA ILE A 273 7.30 -22.15 14.90
C ILE A 273 5.94 -21.50 14.67
N ALA A 274 4.98 -22.23 14.08
CA ALA A 274 3.67 -21.71 13.71
C ALA A 274 2.91 -21.11 14.90
N ASP A 275 2.97 -21.75 16.09
CA ASP A 275 2.30 -21.29 17.30
C ASP A 275 2.88 -19.98 17.87
N ASN A 276 4.15 -19.69 17.58
CA ASN A 276 4.81 -18.45 18.00
C ASN A 276 5.01 -17.47 16.84
N THR A 277 4.14 -17.52 15.83
CA THR A 277 4.21 -16.63 14.67
C THR A 277 2.86 -15.92 14.47
N LEU A 278 2.91 -14.58 14.49
CA LEU A 278 1.81 -13.74 13.98
C LEU A 278 1.90 -13.72 12.46
N VAL A 279 0.89 -14.24 11.80
CA VAL A 279 0.76 -14.24 10.33
C VAL A 279 -0.34 -13.28 9.93
N MET A 280 -0.05 -12.34 9.04
CA MET A 280 -1.04 -11.49 8.41
C MET A 280 -1.06 -11.72 6.90
N TYR A 281 -2.25 -11.84 6.32
CA TYR A 281 -2.46 -11.75 4.89
C TYR A 281 -3.25 -10.49 4.54
N SER A 282 -2.81 -9.74 3.50
CA SER A 282 -3.52 -8.58 2.96
C SER A 282 -3.04 -8.25 1.54
N THR A 283 -3.38 -7.05 1.06
CA THR A 283 -2.90 -6.42 -0.18
C THR A 283 -2.74 -4.92 0.07
N ASP A 284 -2.15 -4.20 -0.85
CA ASP A 284 -1.81 -2.77 -0.70
C ASP A 284 -3.01 -1.82 -0.88
N ASN A 285 -3.88 -2.10 -1.86
CA ASN A 285 -5.06 -1.31 -2.21
C ASN A 285 -6.17 -2.21 -2.76
N GLY A 286 -7.33 -1.63 -3.02
CA GLY A 286 -8.41 -2.31 -3.73
C GLY A 286 -8.01 -2.68 -5.16
N PRO A 287 -8.82 -3.52 -5.83
CA PRO A 287 -8.48 -4.08 -7.14
C PRO A 287 -8.44 -3.02 -8.23
N GLU A 288 -7.62 -3.25 -9.24
CA GLU A 288 -7.74 -2.66 -10.56
C GLU A 288 -8.55 -3.60 -11.44
N ASN A 289 -9.70 -3.14 -11.94
CA ASN A 289 -10.64 -3.97 -12.70
C ASN A 289 -10.87 -3.50 -14.13
N ASP A 290 -10.24 -2.39 -14.51
CA ASP A 290 -10.40 -1.76 -15.82
C ASP A 290 -9.66 -2.49 -16.96
N THR A 291 -8.78 -3.39 -16.62
CA THR A 291 -8.03 -4.26 -17.56
C THR A 291 -8.69 -5.63 -17.73
N TRP A 292 -9.90 -5.83 -17.20
CA TRP A 292 -10.62 -7.10 -17.29
C TRP A 292 -10.54 -7.73 -18.71
N PRO A 293 -10.26 -9.04 -18.87
CA PRO A 293 -10.24 -10.10 -17.85
C PRO A 293 -8.94 -10.17 -17.03
N ASP A 294 -7.88 -9.44 -17.37
CA ASP A 294 -6.63 -9.36 -16.61
C ASP A 294 -6.74 -8.39 -15.44
N GLY A 295 -7.70 -8.62 -14.53
CA GLY A 295 -7.98 -7.71 -13.43
C GLY A 295 -8.72 -8.37 -12.28
N ALA A 296 -8.55 -7.80 -11.09
CA ALA A 296 -9.16 -8.24 -9.85
C ALA A 296 -10.62 -7.80 -9.69
N ASN A 297 -11.30 -8.24 -8.64
CA ASN A 297 -12.72 -8.00 -8.43
C ASN A 297 -13.09 -7.72 -6.98
N THR A 298 -14.09 -6.85 -6.79
CA THR A 298 -14.65 -6.50 -5.48
C THR A 298 -16.16 -6.28 -5.60
N PRO A 299 -16.95 -6.54 -4.54
CA PRO A 299 -18.37 -6.20 -4.51
C PRO A 299 -18.60 -4.70 -4.26
N PHE A 300 -17.60 -3.99 -3.75
CA PHE A 300 -17.71 -2.58 -3.41
C PHE A 300 -17.67 -1.70 -4.66
N ARG A 301 -18.18 -0.47 -4.53
CA ARG A 301 -18.22 0.48 -5.64
C ARG A 301 -16.83 0.83 -6.13
N SER A 302 -16.66 0.84 -7.47
CA SER A 302 -15.45 1.27 -8.18
C SER A 302 -14.20 0.44 -7.87
N GLN A 303 -13.03 1.03 -7.95
CA GLN A 303 -11.73 0.37 -8.00
C GLN A 303 -10.62 1.30 -7.48
N LYS A 304 -9.38 0.83 -7.49
CA LYS A 304 -8.13 1.54 -7.26
C LYS A 304 -8.18 2.97 -7.82
N ASP A 305 -7.56 3.91 -7.10
CA ASP A 305 -7.46 5.32 -7.42
C ASP A 305 -8.79 6.08 -7.50
N THR A 306 -9.79 5.68 -6.72
CA THR A 306 -11.06 6.39 -6.56
C THR A 306 -11.39 6.68 -5.10
N ASN A 307 -12.42 7.49 -4.85
CA ASN A 307 -12.93 7.77 -3.51
C ASN A 307 -13.85 6.69 -2.94
N TRP A 308 -14.23 5.69 -3.74
CA TRP A 308 -15.24 4.67 -3.39
C TRP A 308 -14.63 3.51 -2.61
N GLU A 309 -15.47 2.82 -1.82
CA GLU A 309 -15.03 1.70 -0.96
C GLU A 309 -14.23 0.62 -1.71
N GLY A 310 -14.47 0.44 -3.02
CA GLY A 310 -13.75 -0.53 -3.83
C GLY A 310 -12.25 -0.26 -3.96
N ALA A 311 -11.82 1.00 -3.83
CA ALA A 311 -10.39 1.34 -3.82
C ALA A 311 -9.70 1.04 -2.49
N TRP A 312 -10.45 1.06 -1.38
CA TRP A 312 -9.90 1.18 -0.02
C TRP A 312 -10.11 -0.05 0.85
N ARG A 313 -11.27 -0.73 0.72
CA ARG A 313 -11.52 -1.97 1.46
C ARG A 313 -10.78 -3.13 0.81
N VAL A 314 -9.87 -3.70 1.57
CA VAL A 314 -9.01 -4.79 1.13
C VAL A 314 -9.25 -6.06 1.95
N PRO A 315 -8.99 -7.26 1.40
CA PRO A 315 -9.00 -8.47 2.21
C PRO A 315 -7.90 -8.38 3.26
N SER A 316 -8.23 -8.71 4.51
CA SER A 316 -7.24 -8.79 5.57
C SER A 316 -7.61 -9.84 6.61
N PHE A 317 -6.61 -10.63 6.99
CA PHE A 317 -6.71 -11.68 8.00
C PHE A 317 -5.47 -11.66 8.89
N ILE A 318 -5.62 -11.93 10.17
CA ILE A 318 -4.49 -12.10 11.09
C ILE A 318 -4.69 -13.40 11.90
N ARG A 319 -3.68 -14.27 11.84
CA ARG A 319 -3.62 -15.49 12.61
C ARG A 319 -2.49 -15.39 13.65
N TRP A 320 -2.79 -15.71 14.90
CA TRP A 320 -1.80 -15.87 15.96
C TRP A 320 -2.31 -16.88 16.96
N PRO A 321 -1.91 -18.18 16.85
CA PRO A 321 -2.41 -19.24 17.69
C PRO A 321 -2.24 -18.94 19.17
N GLY A 322 -3.27 -19.25 19.97
CA GLY A 322 -3.28 -19.00 21.41
C GLY A 322 -3.44 -17.52 21.84
N LYS A 323 -3.42 -16.58 20.88
CA LYS A 323 -3.65 -15.14 21.14
C LYS A 323 -4.91 -14.61 20.45
N ILE A 324 -5.19 -15.08 19.26
CA ILE A 324 -6.36 -14.69 18.46
C ILE A 324 -7.31 -15.89 18.36
N LYS A 325 -8.58 -15.66 18.62
CA LYS A 325 -9.60 -16.70 18.50
C LYS A 325 -9.83 -17.05 17.03
N ALA A 326 -9.58 -18.30 16.68
CA ALA A 326 -9.79 -18.81 15.33
C ALA A 326 -11.26 -18.64 14.87
N GLY A 327 -11.43 -18.29 13.58
CA GLY A 327 -12.73 -18.09 12.94
C GLY A 327 -13.51 -16.88 13.45
N SER A 328 -12.86 -15.94 14.14
CA SER A 328 -13.51 -14.69 14.57
C SER A 328 -13.65 -13.70 13.41
N VAL A 329 -14.64 -12.81 13.53
CA VAL A 329 -14.89 -11.72 12.57
C VAL A 329 -14.96 -10.40 13.32
N LEU A 330 -14.22 -9.41 12.86
CA LEU A 330 -14.18 -8.06 13.42
C LEU A 330 -14.70 -7.05 12.40
N ASN A 331 -15.65 -6.21 12.85
CA ASN A 331 -16.36 -5.24 12.00
C ASN A 331 -15.99 -3.78 12.32
N GLY A 332 -15.10 -3.52 13.27
CA GLY A 332 -14.57 -2.17 13.54
C GLY A 332 -13.55 -1.76 12.49
N ILE A 333 -13.35 -0.45 12.32
CA ILE A 333 -12.39 0.11 11.38
C ILE A 333 -10.97 -0.27 11.82
N VAL A 334 -10.18 -0.81 10.89
CA VAL A 334 -8.73 -1.03 11.02
C VAL A 334 -8.08 -0.62 9.70
N SER A 335 -6.85 -0.14 9.72
CA SER A 335 -6.17 0.28 8.50
C SER A 335 -4.69 -0.12 8.50
N HIS A 336 -4.06 -0.03 7.33
CA HIS A 336 -2.62 -0.25 7.16
C HIS A 336 -1.78 0.57 8.14
N GLN A 337 -2.18 1.83 8.41
CA GLN A 337 -1.47 2.71 9.33
C GLN A 337 -1.36 2.13 10.74
N ASP A 338 -2.34 1.30 11.15
CA ASP A 338 -2.39 0.73 12.50
C ASP A 338 -1.38 -0.40 12.71
N MET A 339 -0.80 -0.92 11.63
CA MET A 339 0.05 -2.10 11.74
C MET A 339 1.39 -1.79 12.40
N LEU A 340 2.01 -0.62 12.18
CA LEU A 340 3.24 -0.28 12.88
C LEU A 340 3.07 -0.34 14.41
N PRO A 341 2.17 0.44 15.06
CA PRO A 341 2.03 0.37 16.51
C PRO A 341 1.48 -0.98 17.01
N THR A 342 0.70 -1.69 16.21
CA THR A 342 0.13 -3.00 16.57
C THR A 342 1.18 -4.10 16.59
N LEU A 343 2.02 -4.18 15.56
CA LEU A 343 3.09 -5.18 15.48
C LEU A 343 4.19 -4.90 16.51
N LEU A 344 4.49 -3.63 16.79
CA LEU A 344 5.40 -3.26 17.86
C LEU A 344 4.82 -3.62 19.25
N ALA A 345 3.51 -3.44 19.46
CA ALA A 345 2.85 -3.90 20.69
C ALA A 345 2.95 -5.42 20.85
N ALA A 346 2.77 -6.20 19.77
CA ALA A 346 2.97 -7.66 19.77
C ALA A 346 4.43 -8.05 20.09
N ALA A 347 5.40 -7.21 19.72
CA ALA A 347 6.81 -7.37 20.04
C ALA A 347 7.22 -6.86 21.43
N GLY A 348 6.27 -6.31 22.22
CA GLY A 348 6.50 -5.83 23.58
C GLY A 348 6.70 -4.31 23.70
N GLU A 349 6.43 -3.54 22.64
CA GLU A 349 6.56 -2.07 22.58
C GLU A 349 5.20 -1.39 22.33
N PRO A 350 4.23 -1.45 23.26
CA PRO A 350 2.88 -0.92 23.07
C PRO A 350 2.82 0.60 22.94
N ASP A 351 3.81 1.32 23.47
CA ASP A 351 3.86 2.78 23.53
C ASP A 351 4.68 3.40 22.39
N ILE A 352 4.99 2.65 21.33
CA ILE A 352 5.88 3.11 20.25
C ILE A 352 5.41 4.44 19.63
N LYS A 353 4.10 4.66 19.48
CA LYS A 353 3.54 5.92 18.97
C LYS A 353 3.97 7.12 19.79
N GLN A 354 3.85 7.03 21.11
CA GLN A 354 4.26 8.10 22.01
C GLN A 354 5.78 8.27 22.07
N LYS A 355 6.52 7.16 21.99
CA LYS A 355 7.98 7.19 21.93
C LYS A 355 8.47 7.88 20.65
N LEU A 356 7.89 7.57 19.49
CA LEU A 356 8.22 8.22 18.21
C LEU A 356 7.92 9.73 18.25
N LEU A 357 6.82 10.12 18.88
CA LEU A 357 6.46 11.54 19.01
C LEU A 357 7.45 12.33 19.89
N ASN A 358 8.04 11.68 20.89
CA ASN A 358 8.95 12.30 21.86
C ASN A 358 10.45 12.12 21.52
N GLY A 359 10.77 11.43 20.46
CA GLY A 359 12.13 11.09 20.06
C GLY A 359 12.53 9.67 20.45
N TYR A 360 12.43 8.73 19.51
CA TYR A 360 12.78 7.31 19.68
C TYR A 360 14.08 6.98 18.94
N LYS A 361 15.04 6.41 19.66
CA LYS A 361 16.32 6.00 19.08
C LYS A 361 16.23 4.56 18.56
N ALA A 362 16.42 4.36 17.26
CA ALA A 362 16.53 3.06 16.61
C ALA A 362 17.85 3.01 15.83
N GLY A 363 18.78 2.15 16.27
CA GLY A 363 20.13 2.11 15.71
C GLY A 363 20.84 3.46 15.82
N ASP A 364 21.31 3.97 14.68
CA ASP A 364 22.02 5.26 14.61
C ASP A 364 21.07 6.46 14.41
N LYS A 365 19.77 6.21 14.16
CA LYS A 365 18.76 7.24 13.90
C LYS A 365 17.96 7.58 15.16
N THR A 366 17.51 8.83 15.24
CA THR A 366 16.50 9.28 16.22
C THR A 366 15.29 9.79 15.46
N PHE A 367 14.15 9.14 15.68
CA PHE A 367 12.88 9.50 15.05
C PHE A 367 12.07 10.40 15.98
N ASN A 368 11.63 11.55 15.47
CA ASN A 368 10.69 12.43 16.14
C ASN A 368 9.51 12.69 15.19
N VAL A 369 8.53 11.78 15.21
CA VAL A 369 7.52 11.66 14.16
C VAL A 369 6.14 11.40 14.76
N CYS A 370 5.14 12.11 14.23
CA CYS A 370 3.74 11.84 14.49
C CYS A 370 3.25 10.75 13.52
N ILE A 371 2.99 9.54 14.00
CA ILE A 371 2.34 8.49 13.22
C ILE A 371 0.81 8.55 13.40
N ASP A 372 0.06 8.20 12.34
CA ASP A 372 -1.40 8.21 12.35
C ASP A 372 -1.99 6.90 12.88
N GLY A 373 -1.18 5.84 12.87
CA GLY A 373 -1.55 4.52 13.34
C GLY A 373 -1.99 4.49 14.81
N ILE A 374 -2.88 3.56 15.13
CA ILE A 374 -3.39 3.27 16.46
C ILE A 374 -3.09 1.80 16.78
N ASN A 375 -2.64 1.51 18.00
CA ASN A 375 -2.45 0.12 18.42
C ASN A 375 -3.82 -0.57 18.57
N VAL A 376 -4.12 -1.48 17.65
CA VAL A 376 -5.37 -2.26 17.64
C VAL A 376 -5.19 -3.69 18.17
N LEU A 377 -4.01 -4.03 18.73
CA LEU A 377 -3.75 -5.37 19.25
C LEU A 377 -4.78 -5.82 20.30
N PRO A 378 -5.18 -4.99 21.29
CA PRO A 378 -6.20 -5.37 22.27
C PRO A 378 -7.56 -5.69 21.63
N TYR A 379 -7.91 -5.03 20.52
CA TYR A 379 -9.13 -5.32 19.77
C TYR A 379 -9.02 -6.65 19.02
N ILE A 380 -7.89 -6.91 18.39
CA ILE A 380 -7.65 -8.14 17.62
C ILE A 380 -7.60 -9.36 18.54
N THR A 381 -7.04 -9.24 19.74
CA THR A 381 -6.97 -10.32 20.74
C THR A 381 -8.26 -10.51 21.54
N GLY A 382 -9.21 -9.57 21.40
CA GLY A 382 -10.50 -9.63 22.10
C GLY A 382 -10.46 -9.10 23.55
N GLU A 383 -9.40 -8.42 23.94
CA GLU A 383 -9.30 -7.75 25.24
C GLU A 383 -10.28 -6.56 25.32
N VAL A 384 -10.52 -5.88 24.19
CA VAL A 384 -11.53 -4.85 24.03
C VAL A 384 -12.51 -5.23 22.92
N LYS A 385 -13.77 -4.79 23.05
CA LYS A 385 -14.84 -5.12 22.10
C LYS A 385 -14.91 -4.21 20.88
N GLU A 386 -14.52 -2.96 21.06
CA GLU A 386 -14.62 -1.91 20.05
C GLU A 386 -13.22 -1.60 19.49
N SER A 387 -13.15 -1.31 18.19
CA SER A 387 -11.92 -0.80 17.60
C SER A 387 -11.60 0.58 18.20
N PRO A 388 -10.36 0.83 18.59
CA PRO A 388 -9.94 2.17 19.03
C PRO A 388 -9.88 3.19 17.88
N ARG A 389 -9.99 2.73 16.62
CA ARG A 389 -10.11 3.57 15.44
C ARG A 389 -11.58 3.77 15.11
N ASP A 390 -12.06 5.00 15.18
CA ASP A 390 -13.45 5.39 14.89
C ASP A 390 -13.61 6.23 13.62
N TYR A 391 -12.50 6.58 12.94
CA TYR A 391 -12.51 7.34 11.69
C TYR A 391 -11.43 6.86 10.69
N PHE A 392 -11.64 7.21 9.42
CA PHE A 392 -10.67 7.01 8.34
C PHE A 392 -10.79 8.12 7.29
N PHE A 393 -9.65 8.67 6.83
CA PHE A 393 -9.56 9.69 5.79
C PHE A 393 -9.19 9.08 4.46
N TYR A 394 -9.95 9.40 3.43
CA TYR A 394 -9.69 9.00 2.05
C TYR A 394 -8.95 10.15 1.35
N VAL A 395 -7.72 9.90 0.97
CA VAL A 395 -6.82 10.90 0.39
C VAL A 395 -6.51 10.52 -1.05
N SER A 396 -6.71 11.46 -2.00
CA SER A 396 -6.39 11.23 -3.41
C SER A 396 -4.89 11.05 -3.62
N ASP A 397 -4.53 10.57 -4.78
CA ASP A 397 -3.13 10.47 -5.21
C ASP A 397 -2.47 11.85 -5.41
N ASP A 398 -3.25 12.91 -5.66
CA ASP A 398 -2.80 14.30 -5.70
C ASP A 398 -2.73 14.98 -4.31
N GLY A 399 -3.24 14.31 -3.26
CA GLY A 399 -3.14 14.77 -1.88
C GLY A 399 -4.36 15.52 -1.34
N ASP A 400 -5.49 15.48 -2.03
CA ASP A 400 -6.75 16.07 -1.54
C ASP A 400 -7.49 15.10 -0.61
N ILE A 401 -8.20 15.64 0.39
CA ILE A 401 -9.09 14.84 1.25
C ILE A 401 -10.42 14.66 0.52
N MET A 402 -10.60 13.50 -0.10
CA MET A 402 -11.79 13.18 -0.89
C MET A 402 -13.01 12.84 -0.03
N ALA A 403 -12.78 12.13 1.07
CA ALA A 403 -13.85 11.66 1.93
C ALA A 403 -13.36 11.44 3.38
N VAL A 404 -14.29 11.32 4.29
CA VAL A 404 -14.06 10.87 5.66
C VAL A 404 -15.13 9.84 6.04
N ARG A 405 -14.68 8.76 6.69
CA ARG A 405 -15.55 7.84 7.41
C ARG A 405 -15.44 8.09 8.91
N THR A 406 -16.57 8.12 9.61
CA THR A 406 -16.63 8.10 11.07
C THR A 406 -17.72 7.13 11.52
N GLY A 407 -17.33 6.12 12.30
CA GLY A 407 -18.21 5.00 12.62
C GLY A 407 -18.80 4.35 11.36
N ASP A 408 -20.13 4.37 11.26
CA ASP A 408 -20.85 3.79 10.12
C ASP A 408 -21.09 4.78 8.96
N TRP A 409 -20.71 6.04 9.13
CA TRP A 409 -21.00 7.11 8.18
C TRP A 409 -19.80 7.46 7.33
N LYS A 410 -20.02 7.65 6.02
CA LYS A 410 -19.03 8.17 5.08
C LYS A 410 -19.58 9.41 4.41
N LEU A 411 -18.81 10.51 4.43
CA LEU A 411 -19.07 11.72 3.68
C LEU A 411 -18.01 11.88 2.59
N VAL A 412 -18.49 12.10 1.36
CA VAL A 412 -17.65 12.28 0.16
C VAL A 412 -17.71 13.74 -0.25
N PHE A 413 -16.56 14.42 -0.28
CA PHE A 413 -16.40 15.83 -0.68
C PHE A 413 -15.95 15.97 -2.12
N GLU A 414 -15.18 14.99 -2.61
CA GLU A 414 -14.69 14.90 -3.98
C GLU A 414 -14.88 13.48 -4.50
N GLU A 415 -15.30 13.34 -5.75
CA GLU A 415 -15.56 12.04 -6.35
C GLU A 415 -14.88 11.84 -7.69
N GLN A 416 -14.40 10.64 -7.95
CA GLN A 416 -13.98 10.20 -9.28
C GLN A 416 -15.22 9.75 -10.06
N ARG A 417 -15.51 10.43 -11.16
CA ARG A 417 -16.63 10.13 -12.07
C ARG A 417 -16.24 9.31 -13.28
N ALA A 418 -14.94 9.26 -13.55
CA ALA A 418 -14.44 8.49 -14.67
C ALA A 418 -14.52 6.98 -14.41
N HIS A 419 -14.42 6.23 -15.49
CA HIS A 419 -14.39 4.78 -15.51
C HIS A 419 -13.18 4.28 -16.32
N ARG A 420 -12.79 3.03 -16.13
CA ARG A 420 -11.65 2.41 -16.80
C ARG A 420 -10.36 3.16 -16.45
N MET A 421 -9.36 3.10 -17.32
CA MET A 421 -8.09 3.84 -17.14
C MET A 421 -8.25 5.37 -17.02
N ASN A 422 -9.44 5.91 -17.35
CA ASN A 422 -9.69 7.34 -17.18
C ASN A 422 -9.72 7.77 -15.69
N VAL A 423 -9.84 6.84 -14.75
CA VAL A 423 -9.72 7.16 -13.31
C VAL A 423 -8.36 7.79 -12.98
N TRP A 424 -7.31 7.45 -13.76
CA TRP A 424 -5.97 8.00 -13.63
C TRP A 424 -5.73 9.31 -14.42
N ALA A 425 -6.61 9.61 -15.39
CA ALA A 425 -6.43 10.74 -16.31
C ALA A 425 -7.34 11.91 -16.00
N GLU A 426 -8.51 11.66 -15.42
CA GLU A 426 -9.54 12.66 -15.17
C GLU A 426 -9.45 13.19 -13.73
N PRO A 427 -9.66 14.50 -13.52
CA PRO A 427 -9.58 15.08 -12.17
C PRO A 427 -10.72 14.63 -11.28
N MET A 428 -10.47 14.60 -9.97
CA MET A 428 -11.52 14.48 -8.96
C MET A 428 -12.47 15.67 -9.02
N VAL A 429 -13.78 15.43 -8.89
CA VAL A 429 -14.80 16.46 -8.95
C VAL A 429 -15.21 16.90 -7.56
N LYS A 430 -14.99 18.18 -7.22
CA LYS A 430 -15.41 18.78 -5.94
C LYS A 430 -16.93 18.92 -5.90
N LEU A 431 -17.54 18.40 -4.84
CA LEU A 431 -18.99 18.43 -4.66
C LEU A 431 -19.43 19.68 -3.91
N ARG A 432 -20.52 20.33 -4.36
CA ARG A 432 -21.14 21.47 -3.66
C ARG A 432 -21.89 21.03 -2.41
N VAL A 433 -22.47 19.86 -2.45
CA VAL A 433 -23.09 19.15 -1.32
C VAL A 433 -22.44 17.78 -1.25
N PRO A 434 -21.82 17.41 -0.15
CA PRO A 434 -21.21 16.09 -0.02
C PRO A 434 -22.21 14.95 -0.20
N HIS A 435 -21.79 13.86 -0.83
CA HIS A 435 -22.54 12.62 -0.73
C HIS A 435 -22.38 12.04 0.68
N MET A 436 -23.42 11.39 1.17
CA MET A 436 -23.47 10.79 2.48
C MET A 436 -23.95 9.34 2.38
N PHE A 437 -23.23 8.41 3.02
CA PHE A 437 -23.59 7.00 3.02
C PHE A 437 -23.55 6.45 4.44
N SER A 438 -24.51 5.56 4.75
CA SER A 438 -24.45 4.71 5.91
C SER A 438 -23.90 3.36 5.48
N LEU A 439 -22.60 3.09 5.72
CA LEU A 439 -21.92 1.90 5.22
C LEU A 439 -22.42 0.57 5.84
N ARG A 440 -23.30 0.62 6.87
CA ARG A 440 -23.99 -0.57 7.37
C ARG A 440 -25.29 -0.87 6.63
N ARG A 441 -25.97 0.18 6.13
CA ARG A 441 -27.22 0.04 5.36
C ARG A 441 -26.96 -0.03 3.86
N ASP A 442 -25.91 0.63 3.41
CA ASP A 442 -25.47 0.70 2.01
C ASP A 442 -23.95 0.51 1.92
N PRO A 443 -23.45 -0.71 2.16
CA PRO A 443 -22.01 -0.99 2.14
C PRO A 443 -21.38 -0.84 0.75
N PHE A 444 -22.20 -0.77 -0.30
CA PHE A 444 -21.76 -0.67 -1.68
C PHE A 444 -21.89 0.74 -2.26
N GLU A 445 -22.31 1.73 -1.44
CA GLU A 445 -22.43 3.14 -1.83
C GLU A 445 -23.30 3.33 -3.09
N ARG A 446 -24.50 2.73 -3.09
CA ARG A 446 -25.42 2.73 -4.25
C ARG A 446 -26.68 3.56 -4.05
N ALA A 447 -26.93 4.07 -2.84
CA ALA A 447 -28.17 4.78 -2.53
C ALA A 447 -28.36 6.04 -3.35
N ASP A 448 -27.27 6.72 -3.73
CA ASP A 448 -27.30 7.96 -4.54
C ASP A 448 -27.90 7.77 -5.95
N PHE A 449 -27.81 6.56 -6.52
CA PHE A 449 -28.35 6.27 -7.84
C PHE A 449 -29.47 5.21 -7.86
N ASN A 450 -29.67 4.46 -6.77
CA ASN A 450 -30.71 3.43 -6.68
C ASN A 450 -31.96 3.90 -5.95
N SER A 451 -31.89 4.97 -5.12
CA SER A 451 -32.99 5.40 -4.27
C SER A 451 -33.65 6.66 -4.79
N ASN A 452 -34.99 6.66 -4.85
CA ASN A 452 -35.76 7.86 -5.17
C ASN A 452 -35.76 8.90 -4.05
N THR A 453 -35.42 8.51 -2.82
CA THR A 453 -35.50 9.36 -1.60
C THR A 453 -34.14 9.62 -0.99
N TYR A 454 -33.05 9.36 -1.73
CA TYR A 454 -31.68 9.56 -1.23
C TYR A 454 -31.43 10.99 -0.74
N TRP A 455 -31.81 11.99 -1.53
CA TRP A 455 -31.59 13.40 -1.17
C TRP A 455 -32.47 13.87 -0.01
N ASP A 456 -33.71 13.37 0.12
CA ASP A 456 -34.55 13.63 1.29
C ASP A 456 -33.86 13.10 2.55
N TRP A 457 -33.35 11.86 2.46
CA TRP A 457 -32.58 11.24 3.56
C TRP A 457 -31.29 12.03 3.90
N VAL A 458 -30.55 12.54 2.90
CA VAL A 458 -29.34 13.37 3.13
C VAL A 458 -29.71 14.65 3.86
N VAL A 459 -30.78 15.33 3.43
CA VAL A 459 -31.25 16.58 4.06
C VAL A 459 -31.63 16.35 5.53
N ASP A 460 -32.25 15.23 5.86
CA ASP A 460 -32.61 14.87 7.22
C ASP A 460 -31.40 14.58 8.12
N HIS A 461 -30.20 14.38 7.53
CA HIS A 461 -28.96 14.04 8.24
C HIS A 461 -27.86 15.11 8.14
N ILE A 462 -28.18 16.32 7.69
CA ILE A 462 -27.24 17.45 7.56
C ILE A 462 -26.36 17.69 8.80
N PRO A 463 -26.81 17.51 10.06
CA PRO A 463 -25.95 17.69 11.22
C PRO A 463 -24.67 16.84 11.21
N LEU A 464 -24.67 15.67 10.55
CA LEU A 464 -23.47 14.83 10.38
C LEU A 464 -22.37 15.52 9.57
N LEU A 465 -22.76 16.41 8.63
CA LEU A 465 -21.80 17.21 7.86
C LEU A 465 -20.92 18.05 8.79
N TYR A 466 -21.51 18.74 9.78
CA TYR A 466 -20.77 19.59 10.71
C TYR A 466 -19.82 18.78 11.60
N GLN A 467 -20.24 17.59 12.02
CA GLN A 467 -19.37 16.67 12.78
C GLN A 467 -18.15 16.25 11.96
N CYS A 468 -18.37 15.85 10.70
CA CYS A 468 -17.29 15.45 9.81
C CYS A 468 -16.38 16.62 9.42
N GLN A 469 -16.93 17.83 9.23
CA GLN A 469 -16.12 19.03 9.00
C GLN A 469 -15.20 19.35 10.19
N ALA A 470 -15.67 19.19 11.42
CA ALA A 470 -14.86 19.38 12.61
C ALA A 470 -13.72 18.36 12.68
N LEU A 471 -13.98 17.09 12.32
CA LEU A 471 -12.97 16.05 12.26
C LEU A 471 -11.91 16.35 11.19
N VAL A 472 -12.32 16.76 9.99
CA VAL A 472 -11.42 17.19 8.90
C VAL A 472 -10.57 18.39 9.35
N ALA A 473 -11.18 19.41 9.99
CA ALA A 473 -10.46 20.57 10.49
C ALA A 473 -9.36 20.17 11.50
N SER A 474 -9.68 19.30 12.47
CA SER A 474 -8.71 18.78 13.43
C SER A 474 -7.56 18.02 12.75
N GLN A 475 -7.85 17.25 11.70
CA GLN A 475 -6.81 16.55 10.95
C GLN A 475 -5.92 17.52 10.17
N ILE A 476 -6.48 18.56 9.56
CA ILE A 476 -5.72 19.62 8.88
C ILE A 476 -4.81 20.35 9.87
N GLU A 477 -5.30 20.71 11.05
CA GLU A 477 -4.47 21.31 12.12
C GLU A 477 -3.30 20.40 12.51
N ASN A 478 -3.55 19.09 12.57
CA ASN A 478 -2.51 18.10 12.84
C ASN A 478 -1.46 18.05 11.70
N PHE A 479 -1.86 18.16 10.43
CA PHE A 479 -0.91 18.24 9.30
C PHE A 479 -0.13 19.57 9.29
N VAL A 480 -0.72 20.67 9.75
CA VAL A 480 -0.01 21.95 9.91
C VAL A 480 1.06 21.83 11.00
N LYS A 481 0.72 21.17 12.11
CA LYS A 481 1.66 20.94 13.22
C LYS A 481 2.80 19.97 12.86
N TYR A 482 2.49 18.94 12.07
CA TYR A 482 3.43 17.91 11.63
C TYR A 482 3.34 17.80 10.10
N PRO A 483 4.02 18.71 9.38
CA PRO A 483 3.86 18.85 7.93
C PRO A 483 4.42 17.65 7.15
N PRO A 484 3.99 17.48 5.89
CA PRO A 484 4.53 16.48 4.98
C PRO A 484 6.05 16.61 4.80
N ARG A 485 6.74 15.48 4.69
CA ARG A 485 8.19 15.41 4.44
C ARG A 485 8.56 15.94 3.06
N GLN A 486 7.77 15.59 2.07
CA GLN A 486 7.94 15.96 0.68
C GLN A 486 6.57 16.16 0.03
N LYS A 487 6.58 16.84 -1.10
CA LYS A 487 5.36 16.94 -1.94
C LYS A 487 5.19 15.64 -2.72
N ALA A 488 3.93 15.27 -2.94
CA ALA A 488 3.58 14.18 -3.82
C ALA A 488 4.20 14.36 -5.22
N ALA A 489 4.50 13.27 -5.90
CA ALA A 489 4.83 13.28 -7.31
C ALA A 489 3.66 13.86 -8.13
N SER A 490 3.94 14.37 -9.33
CA SER A 490 2.93 14.87 -10.25
C SER A 490 3.25 14.37 -11.65
N PHE A 491 2.22 13.91 -12.36
CA PHE A 491 2.35 13.47 -13.76
C PHE A 491 2.10 14.62 -14.76
N ASN A 492 1.73 15.79 -14.27
CA ASN A 492 1.54 17.01 -15.07
C ASN A 492 2.70 17.99 -14.91
N LEU A 493 2.52 19.24 -15.35
CA LEU A 493 3.53 20.29 -15.27
C LEU A 493 3.74 20.89 -13.87
N ASP A 494 2.97 20.51 -12.85
CA ASP A 494 3.03 21.11 -11.51
C ASP A 494 4.42 20.98 -10.86
N ALA A 495 5.10 19.86 -11.08
CA ALA A 495 6.47 19.67 -10.59
C ALA A 495 7.44 20.68 -11.22
N VAL A 496 7.30 20.94 -12.53
CA VAL A 496 8.11 21.93 -13.27
C VAL A 496 7.78 23.34 -12.80
N MET A 497 6.50 23.68 -12.69
CA MET A 497 6.02 24.99 -12.23
C MET A 497 6.50 25.30 -10.80
N ARG A 498 6.49 24.29 -9.92
CA ARG A 498 7.02 24.43 -8.56
C ARG A 498 8.53 24.70 -8.53
N SER A 499 9.29 24.18 -9.49
CA SER A 499 10.75 24.40 -9.57
C SER A 499 11.13 25.82 -9.97
N LEU A 500 10.22 26.55 -10.62
CA LEU A 500 10.46 27.93 -11.10
C LEU A 500 10.40 28.98 -9.97
N GLY A 501 9.87 28.64 -8.82
CA GLY A 501 9.70 29.55 -7.68
C GLY A 501 8.61 30.63 -7.90
N PRO A 502 8.12 31.25 -6.80
CA PRO A 502 6.98 32.18 -6.86
C PRO A 502 7.20 33.41 -7.79
N ALA A 503 8.41 33.92 -7.87
CA ALA A 503 8.72 35.10 -8.68
C ALA A 503 8.70 34.82 -10.20
N GLN A 504 9.18 33.64 -10.64
CA GLN A 504 9.16 33.22 -12.03
C GLN A 504 7.76 32.77 -12.48
N ALA A 505 7.01 32.10 -11.61
CA ALA A 505 5.63 31.73 -11.88
C ALA A 505 4.74 32.98 -12.06
N ALA A 506 4.92 34.03 -11.26
CA ALA A 506 4.23 35.29 -11.40
C ALA A 506 4.58 36.04 -12.70
N ALA A 507 5.85 35.97 -13.13
CA ALA A 507 6.30 36.58 -14.40
C ALA A 507 5.69 35.87 -15.62
N GLN A 508 5.56 34.54 -15.60
CA GLN A 508 4.91 33.80 -16.67
C GLN A 508 3.38 34.05 -16.70
N ALA A 509 2.71 34.11 -15.56
CA ALA A 509 1.30 34.45 -15.48
C ALA A 509 1.01 35.88 -15.96
N ALA A 510 1.92 36.83 -15.71
CA ALA A 510 1.81 38.21 -16.18
C ALA A 510 2.11 38.38 -17.67
N GLY A 511 2.88 37.45 -18.27
CA GLY A 511 3.21 37.44 -19.71
C GLY A 511 2.11 36.92 -20.63
N SER A 512 1.12 36.21 -20.08
CA SER A 512 -0.04 35.69 -20.83
C SER A 512 -1.18 36.71 -20.86
N LYS A 513 -0.98 37.88 -21.49
CA LYS A 513 -2.14 38.72 -21.88
C LYS A 513 -2.95 37.94 -22.90
N PRO A 514 -4.27 37.82 -22.70
CA PRO A 514 -5.13 37.29 -23.75
C PRO A 514 -4.99 38.16 -25.01
N PRO A 515 -5.00 37.57 -26.21
CA PRO A 515 -4.96 38.33 -27.43
C PRO A 515 -6.14 39.33 -27.46
N PRO A 516 -5.93 40.54 -28.00
CA PRO A 516 -7.01 41.55 -28.07
C PRO A 516 -8.19 40.94 -28.81
N THR A 517 -9.35 41.01 -28.21
CA THR A 517 -10.61 40.67 -28.87
C THR A 517 -10.74 41.56 -30.13
N LYS A 518 -10.75 40.94 -31.31
CA LYS A 518 -11.10 41.64 -32.53
C LYS A 518 -12.55 42.08 -32.39
N GLU A 519 -12.77 43.38 -32.28
CA GLU A 519 -14.09 43.95 -32.46
C GLU A 519 -14.57 43.59 -33.85
N HIS A 520 -15.70 42.90 -33.95
CA HIS A 520 -16.39 42.71 -35.22
C HIS A 520 -17.03 44.05 -35.58
N PRO A 521 -16.80 44.60 -36.78
CA PRO A 521 -17.56 45.76 -37.22
C PRO A 521 -19.02 45.36 -37.37
N GLU A 522 -19.90 46.13 -36.73
CA GLU A 522 -21.35 46.03 -36.90
C GLU A 522 -21.66 46.21 -38.39
N ALA A 523 -22.38 45.24 -38.96
CA ALA A 523 -22.95 45.34 -40.30
C ALA A 523 -24.15 46.31 -40.23
N ALA A 524 -24.06 47.41 -40.98
CA ALA A 524 -25.16 48.30 -41.30
C ALA A 524 -26.14 47.64 -42.29
#